data_f7e8303aa156040d05d9cfc2ac6c6aad
#
_entry.id   f7e8303aa156040d05d9cfc2ac6c6aad
#
_cell.length_a   1.000
_cell.length_b   1.000
_cell.length_c   1.000
_cell.angle_alpha   90.00
_cell.angle_beta   90.00
_cell.angle_gamma   90.00
#
_symmetry.space_group_name_H-M   'P 1'
#
loop_
_entity.id
_entity.type
_entity.pdbx_description
1 polymer ?
#
loop_
_entity_poly.entity_id
_entity_poly.type
_entity_poly.pdbx_seq_one_letter_code
_entity_poly.pdbx_strand_id
1 'polypeptide(L)'
;MSVEVVKRFKGNIEPGDHPYLQGPWSPQHDEVNADDLVVLEGQVPTDIDGVYLRNTQNPLHQALGRYHPFDGDGMIHMAAFRDGKVQYRNRFVKTKGLAAEIEAGERLWAGLMEDPALSKRPGWGAHGALKDASSTDVVVHAGKALTTYYQCGEGYRMDPLTLDEAGIPDWSPEDGISAHTKVDEHTGELLFFNYSKKPPFMHYGVVDRNDRLVHYVPVPLPGPRLPHDMAFTQNYAILNDFPLYWDPEALKRDKHVVRFYKDQPSRFAIIPRRGQPEDIMWFEAAPTFVLHWLNAYEEGDEIVLDGYFQEDPMPTNYEGAKPGYERMMSYLDQHKMGTKLHRWRFNLKTGETTEQRLDDRIMEFGMFNQKYAGLPYRFAYSALQVPGWFIFNGYVKTDLQTGESWQITLPEGQFASEAPFAPRVNAKDEDDGYLVTFIINEKTGKSEVALIDCKRFAEGPVCRVQLPHQMASGTHSCWANGADFRDGGVLARAAMGG
;
A
#
# COMPACT_ATOMS: atom_id res chain seq x y z
N MET A 1 19.09 9.24 22.60
CA MET A 1 18.33 9.63 21.40
C MET A 1 18.65 11.10 21.14
N SER A 2 19.18 11.40 19.97
CA SER A 2 19.36 12.77 19.45
C SER A 2 18.22 13.03 18.47
N VAL A 3 17.49 14.15 18.64
CA VAL A 3 16.34 14.49 17.81
C VAL A 3 16.50 15.91 17.31
N GLU A 4 16.48 16.07 16.00
CA GLU A 4 16.45 17.35 15.31
C GLU A 4 15.06 17.58 14.72
N VAL A 5 14.39 18.67 15.06
CA VAL A 5 13.17 19.10 14.40
C VAL A 5 13.55 19.90 13.16
N VAL A 6 13.35 19.31 11.99
CA VAL A 6 13.69 19.91 10.69
C VAL A 6 12.68 20.98 10.29
N LYS A 7 11.38 20.67 10.49
CA LYS A 7 10.30 21.61 10.17
C LYS A 7 9.06 21.31 11.03
N ARG A 8 8.33 22.36 11.37
CA ARG A 8 7.01 22.28 12.00
C ARG A 8 5.97 22.88 11.06
N PHE A 9 4.95 22.09 10.76
CA PHE A 9 3.81 22.58 9.99
C PHE A 9 2.72 23.05 10.94
N LYS A 10 2.10 24.16 10.58
CA LYS A 10 0.94 24.65 11.32
C LYS A 10 -0.32 24.14 10.64
N GLY A 11 -0.93 23.15 11.25
CA GLY A 11 -2.24 22.67 10.86
C GLY A 11 -3.38 23.43 11.54
N ASN A 12 -4.60 23.21 11.07
CA ASN A 12 -5.82 23.73 11.69
C ASN A 12 -6.85 22.61 11.94
N ILE A 13 -6.38 21.37 12.12
CA ILE A 13 -7.22 20.21 12.40
C ILE A 13 -7.82 20.35 13.80
N GLU A 14 -9.16 20.23 13.86
CA GLU A 14 -9.91 20.05 15.09
C GLU A 14 -10.43 18.59 15.10
N PRO A 15 -9.80 17.68 15.85
CA PRO A 15 -10.14 16.26 15.81
C PRO A 15 -11.61 15.97 16.21
N GLY A 16 -12.16 16.76 17.09
CA GLY A 16 -13.50 16.55 17.64
C GLY A 16 -13.61 15.13 18.22
N ASP A 17 -14.61 14.40 17.77
CA ASP A 17 -14.83 13.00 18.13
C ASP A 17 -14.52 12.03 16.96
N HIS A 18 -13.85 12.49 15.90
CA HIS A 18 -13.62 11.71 14.69
C HIS A 18 -12.68 10.51 14.96
N PRO A 19 -13.09 9.24 14.65
CA PRO A 19 -12.33 8.03 15.04
C PRO A 19 -10.96 7.91 14.34
N TYR A 20 -10.77 8.60 13.23
CA TYR A 20 -9.53 8.60 12.44
C TYR A 20 -8.75 9.93 12.50
N LEU A 21 -8.96 10.73 13.56
CA LEU A 21 -8.17 11.92 13.88
C LEU A 21 -7.65 11.91 15.31
N GLN A 22 -7.84 10.80 16.03
CA GLN A 22 -7.49 10.63 17.44
C GLN A 22 -6.73 9.31 17.66
N GLY A 23 -6.15 9.17 18.86
CA GLY A 23 -5.43 7.95 19.25
C GLY A 23 -4.38 7.56 18.25
N PRO A 24 -4.37 6.30 17.76
CA PRO A 24 -3.39 5.85 16.79
C PRO A 24 -3.49 6.52 15.41
N TRP A 25 -4.54 7.26 15.12
CA TRP A 25 -4.73 8.03 13.89
C TRP A 25 -4.44 9.53 14.06
N SER A 26 -3.95 9.96 15.23
CA SER A 26 -3.60 11.37 15.46
C SER A 26 -2.55 11.84 14.47
N PRO A 27 -2.81 12.92 13.71
CA PRO A 27 -1.86 13.41 12.71
C PRO A 27 -0.54 13.87 13.33
N GLN A 28 0.57 13.59 12.63
CA GLN A 28 1.89 14.13 12.94
C GLN A 28 2.22 15.28 11.99
N HIS A 29 2.62 16.42 12.55
CA HIS A 29 2.90 17.62 11.76
C HIS A 29 4.37 18.08 11.80
N ASP A 30 5.21 17.43 12.61
CA ASP A 30 6.64 17.73 12.71
C ASP A 30 7.45 16.81 11.82
N GLU A 31 8.35 17.36 11.04
CA GLU A 31 9.41 16.63 10.36
C GLU A 31 10.64 16.57 11.24
N VAL A 32 11.17 15.38 11.48
CA VAL A 32 12.31 15.17 12.36
C VAL A 32 13.36 14.25 11.74
N ASN A 33 14.60 14.41 12.24
CA ASN A 33 15.66 13.41 12.16
C ASN A 33 15.94 12.90 13.58
N ALA A 34 16.09 11.60 13.74
CA ALA A 34 16.45 11.02 15.02
C ALA A 34 17.53 9.95 14.86
N ASP A 35 18.59 10.12 15.62
CA ASP A 35 19.71 9.20 15.71
C ASP A 35 19.84 8.69 17.15
N ASP A 36 20.63 7.64 17.35
CA ASP A 36 20.88 7.02 18.67
C ASP A 36 19.56 6.71 19.40
N LEU A 37 18.65 6.06 18.70
CA LEU A 37 17.34 5.69 19.22
C LEU A 37 17.46 4.75 20.43
N VAL A 38 16.49 4.80 21.33
CA VAL A 38 16.47 3.99 22.56
C VAL A 38 15.94 2.60 22.24
N VAL A 39 16.75 1.58 22.43
CA VAL A 39 16.32 0.18 22.37
C VAL A 39 15.55 -0.14 23.65
N LEU A 40 14.29 -0.53 23.50
CA LEU A 40 13.39 -0.91 24.60
C LEU A 40 13.49 -2.40 24.93
N GLU A 41 13.69 -3.22 23.90
CA GLU A 41 13.73 -4.68 24.01
C GLU A 41 14.70 -5.27 22.99
N GLY A 42 15.44 -6.28 23.38
CA GLY A 42 16.41 -6.99 22.55
C GLY A 42 17.61 -6.14 22.14
N GLN A 43 18.08 -6.38 20.95
CA GLN A 43 19.18 -5.63 20.31
C GLN A 43 18.87 -5.46 18.82
N VAL A 44 19.29 -4.36 18.23
CA VAL A 44 19.23 -4.20 16.77
C VAL A 44 20.17 -5.23 16.14
N PRO A 45 19.66 -6.17 15.32
CA PRO A 45 20.50 -7.19 14.71
C PRO A 45 21.56 -6.57 13.78
N THR A 46 22.74 -7.18 13.72
CA THR A 46 23.81 -6.74 12.80
C THR A 46 23.68 -7.33 11.39
N ASP A 47 22.77 -8.27 11.22
CA ASP A 47 22.50 -9.00 9.98
C ASP A 47 21.28 -8.46 9.23
N ILE A 48 20.81 -7.27 9.57
CA ILE A 48 19.82 -6.50 8.81
C ILE A 48 20.49 -5.25 8.25
N ASP A 49 20.36 -5.02 6.95
CA ASP A 49 20.90 -3.85 6.24
C ASP A 49 19.93 -3.40 5.15
N GLY A 50 19.35 -2.23 5.32
CA GLY A 50 18.38 -1.68 4.38
C GLY A 50 17.53 -0.57 4.99
N VAL A 51 16.46 -0.24 4.28
CA VAL A 51 15.53 0.81 4.69
C VAL A 51 14.09 0.32 4.66
N TYR A 52 13.40 0.58 5.74
CA TYR A 52 11.95 0.44 5.87
C TYR A 52 11.31 1.81 5.66
N LEU A 53 10.39 1.90 4.72
CA LEU A 53 9.61 3.08 4.40
C LEU A 53 8.12 2.79 4.63
N ARG A 54 7.42 3.73 5.27
CA ARG A 54 5.97 3.67 5.46
C ARG A 54 5.33 4.98 5.04
N ASN A 55 4.26 4.91 4.24
CA ASN A 55 3.40 6.04 3.95
C ASN A 55 2.26 6.12 4.97
N THR A 56 2.00 7.31 5.49
CA THR A 56 0.90 7.57 6.43
C THR A 56 0.08 8.76 5.98
N GLN A 57 -1.18 8.81 6.40
CA GLN A 57 -2.11 9.89 6.10
C GLN A 57 -2.09 10.92 7.24
N ASN A 58 -1.59 12.11 6.93
CA ASN A 58 -1.51 13.21 7.91
C ASN A 58 -2.22 14.45 7.38
N PRO A 59 -3.52 14.62 7.65
CA PRO A 59 -4.22 15.82 7.25
C PRO A 59 -3.62 17.03 7.95
N LEU A 60 -3.32 18.09 7.20
CA LEU A 60 -2.82 19.35 7.73
C LEU A 60 -3.96 20.34 7.95
N HIS A 61 -4.99 20.30 7.11
CA HIS A 61 -6.11 21.20 7.14
C HIS A 61 -7.45 20.47 7.33
N GLN A 62 -8.38 21.14 8.04
CA GLN A 62 -9.73 20.65 8.26
C GLN A 62 -10.42 20.32 6.93
N ALA A 63 -11.10 19.16 6.85
CA ALA A 63 -11.91 18.78 5.68
C ALA A 63 -12.99 19.83 5.37
N LEU A 64 -13.42 19.90 4.11
CA LEU A 64 -14.48 20.85 3.70
C LEU A 64 -15.84 20.49 4.31
N GLY A 65 -16.06 19.22 4.63
CA GLY A 65 -17.26 18.74 5.30
C GLY A 65 -17.00 17.48 6.11
N ARG A 66 -16.49 16.41 5.47
CA ARG A 66 -16.29 15.10 6.11
C ARG A 66 -14.92 14.53 5.79
N TYR A 67 -14.10 14.30 6.81
CA TYR A 67 -12.82 13.64 6.66
C TYR A 67 -12.98 12.12 6.47
N HIS A 68 -12.24 11.55 5.52
CA HIS A 68 -11.99 10.12 5.39
C HIS A 68 -10.52 9.83 5.71
N PRO A 69 -10.15 8.72 6.38
CA PRO A 69 -8.75 8.47 6.77
C PRO A 69 -7.76 8.46 5.59
N PHE A 70 -8.22 8.17 4.37
CA PHE A 70 -7.35 8.18 3.17
C PHE A 70 -7.26 9.54 2.46
N ASP A 71 -7.87 10.59 3.02
CA ASP A 71 -7.81 11.96 2.48
C ASP A 71 -6.63 12.79 3.03
N GLY A 72 -5.86 12.25 3.98
CA GLY A 72 -4.72 12.92 4.58
C GLY A 72 -3.54 13.04 3.61
N ASP A 73 -2.71 14.06 3.81
CA ASP A 73 -1.48 14.24 3.06
C ASP A 73 -0.46 13.15 3.38
N GLY A 74 0.25 12.67 2.37
CA GLY A 74 1.27 11.64 2.52
C GLY A 74 2.45 12.14 3.36
N MET A 75 2.85 11.33 4.34
CA MET A 75 4.09 11.51 5.09
C MET A 75 4.85 10.19 5.10
N ILE A 76 6.08 10.23 4.62
CA ILE A 76 6.97 9.07 4.67
C ILE A 76 7.71 9.04 5.99
N HIS A 77 7.64 7.89 6.64
CA HIS A 77 8.44 7.52 7.79
C HIS A 77 9.48 6.50 7.37
N MET A 78 10.73 6.73 7.71
CA MET A 78 11.88 5.91 7.35
C MET A 78 12.57 5.37 8.60
N ALA A 79 12.86 4.07 8.61
CA ALA A 79 13.80 3.45 9.54
C ALA A 79 14.92 2.78 8.73
N ALA A 80 16.15 3.30 8.83
CA ALA A 80 17.31 2.74 8.15
C ALA A 80 18.14 1.91 9.14
N PHE A 81 18.40 0.67 8.78
CA PHE A 81 19.16 -0.30 9.57
C PHE A 81 20.52 -0.56 8.95
N ARG A 82 21.57 -0.50 9.77
CA ARG A 82 22.93 -0.84 9.37
C ARG A 82 23.84 -1.05 10.59
N ASP A 83 24.67 -2.08 10.55
CA ASP A 83 25.71 -2.33 11.57
C ASP A 83 25.18 -2.31 13.01
N GLY A 84 24.01 -2.92 13.26
CA GLY A 84 23.37 -2.95 14.57
C GLY A 84 22.84 -1.61 15.06
N LYS A 85 22.61 -0.67 14.18
CA LYS A 85 22.03 0.66 14.46
C LYS A 85 20.78 0.88 13.63
N VAL A 86 19.93 1.79 14.11
CA VAL A 86 18.75 2.25 13.38
C VAL A 86 18.65 3.78 13.48
N GLN A 87 18.33 4.41 12.38
CA GLN A 87 18.04 5.84 12.27
C GLN A 87 16.60 6.04 11.85
N TYR A 88 15.97 7.14 12.25
CA TYR A 88 14.59 7.46 11.88
C TYR A 88 14.52 8.88 11.29
N ARG A 89 13.70 9.01 10.25
CA ARG A 89 13.31 10.29 9.65
C ARG A 89 11.87 10.25 9.19
N ASN A 90 11.22 11.41 9.14
CA ASN A 90 9.92 11.55 8.49
C ASN A 90 9.83 12.86 7.73
N ARG A 91 9.12 12.85 6.59
CA ARG A 91 8.87 14.03 5.74
C ARG A 91 7.50 13.93 5.09
N PHE A 92 6.81 15.05 5.01
CA PHE A 92 5.67 15.16 4.11
C PHE A 92 6.10 14.95 2.66
N VAL A 93 5.24 14.26 1.89
CA VAL A 93 5.36 14.24 0.44
C VAL A 93 4.89 15.60 -0.05
N LYS A 94 5.80 16.42 -0.58
CA LYS A 94 5.51 17.78 -1.01
C LYS A 94 4.81 17.80 -2.37
N THR A 95 3.56 17.33 -2.37
CA THR A 95 2.71 17.37 -3.55
C THR A 95 2.36 18.82 -3.93
N LYS A 96 2.02 19.05 -5.19
CA LYS A 96 1.49 20.34 -5.66
C LYS A 96 0.25 20.75 -4.85
N GLY A 97 -0.57 19.76 -4.45
CA GLY A 97 -1.76 19.97 -3.64
C GLY A 97 -1.44 20.45 -2.24
N LEU A 98 -0.54 19.77 -1.55
CA LEU A 98 -0.12 20.19 -0.20
C LEU A 98 0.48 21.59 -0.23
N ALA A 99 1.35 21.91 -1.21
CA ALA A 99 1.94 23.22 -1.36
C ALA A 99 0.87 24.32 -1.51
N ALA A 100 -0.13 24.10 -2.36
CA ALA A 100 -1.22 25.04 -2.58
C ALA A 100 -2.10 25.22 -1.33
N GLU A 101 -2.37 24.17 -0.58
CA GLU A 101 -3.15 24.24 0.67
C GLU A 101 -2.38 24.92 1.80
N ILE A 102 -1.05 24.72 1.90
CA ILE A 102 -0.20 25.46 2.84
C ILE A 102 -0.22 26.96 2.53
N GLU A 103 -0.11 27.34 1.25
CA GLU A 103 -0.18 28.73 0.83
C GLU A 103 -1.56 29.36 1.13
N ALA A 104 -2.63 28.60 0.89
CA ALA A 104 -4.00 29.07 1.16
C ALA A 104 -4.34 29.07 2.67
N GLY A 105 -3.64 28.28 3.49
CA GLY A 105 -3.95 28.08 4.91
C GLY A 105 -5.25 27.30 5.17
N GLU A 106 -5.77 26.59 4.14
CA GLU A 106 -7.02 25.84 4.20
C GLU A 106 -7.06 24.69 3.21
N ARG A 107 -7.99 23.75 3.38
CA ARG A 107 -8.28 22.69 2.42
C ARG A 107 -8.91 23.26 1.14
N LEU A 108 -8.43 22.82 -0.02
CA LEU A 108 -8.89 23.28 -1.33
C LEU A 108 -9.67 22.24 -2.12
N TRP A 109 -9.54 20.96 -1.80
CA TRP A 109 -10.17 19.85 -2.52
C TRP A 109 -11.06 19.02 -1.61
N ALA A 110 -12.19 18.58 -2.17
CA ALA A 110 -13.05 17.61 -1.53
C ALA A 110 -12.35 16.26 -1.34
N GLY A 111 -12.69 15.58 -0.26
CA GLY A 111 -12.27 14.23 0.02
C GLY A 111 -13.24 13.17 -0.53
N LEU A 112 -12.94 11.90 -0.24
CA LEU A 112 -13.66 10.73 -0.75
C LEU A 112 -15.15 10.69 -0.37
N MET A 113 -15.49 11.21 0.78
CA MET A 113 -16.87 11.21 1.30
C MET A 113 -17.59 12.54 1.07
N GLU A 114 -16.98 13.44 0.32
CA GLU A 114 -17.52 14.78 0.06
C GLU A 114 -18.01 14.90 -1.38
N ASP A 115 -18.89 15.86 -1.63
CA ASP A 115 -19.31 16.20 -2.99
C ASP A 115 -18.12 16.83 -3.73
N PRO A 116 -17.66 16.29 -4.86
CA PRO A 116 -16.59 16.88 -5.65
C PRO A 116 -16.80 18.38 -6.00
N ALA A 117 -18.05 18.82 -6.07
CA ALA A 117 -18.41 20.22 -6.30
C ALA A 117 -17.96 21.19 -5.18
N LEU A 118 -17.59 20.68 -4.01
CA LEU A 118 -17.02 21.47 -2.92
C LEU A 118 -15.56 21.88 -3.19
N SER A 119 -14.88 21.23 -4.13
CA SER A 119 -13.51 21.58 -4.49
C SER A 119 -13.41 23.00 -5.03
N LYS A 120 -12.50 23.78 -4.47
CA LYS A 120 -12.29 25.20 -4.80
C LYS A 120 -11.36 25.37 -6.02
N ARG A 121 -10.68 24.30 -6.43
CA ARG A 121 -9.77 24.23 -7.59
C ARG A 121 -9.94 22.91 -8.35
N PRO A 122 -9.56 22.82 -9.62
CA PRO A 122 -9.48 21.55 -10.34
C PRO A 122 -8.51 20.58 -9.63
N GLY A 123 -8.85 19.29 -9.63
CA GLY A 123 -8.00 18.24 -9.10
C GLY A 123 -6.97 17.71 -10.10
N TRP A 124 -6.39 16.57 -9.83
CA TRP A 124 -5.36 15.91 -10.64
C TRP A 124 -5.81 14.56 -11.19
N GLY A 125 -5.06 14.14 -12.22
CA GLY A 125 -5.21 12.81 -12.81
C GLY A 125 -6.60 12.56 -13.36
N ALA A 126 -6.94 11.31 -13.49
CA ALA A 126 -8.17 10.82 -14.09
C ALA A 126 -9.45 11.24 -13.35
N HIS A 127 -9.36 11.63 -12.11
CA HIS A 127 -10.51 11.91 -11.24
C HIS A 127 -10.90 13.40 -11.18
N GLY A 128 -10.07 14.30 -11.69
CA GLY A 128 -10.35 15.72 -11.97
C GLY A 128 -10.81 16.62 -10.84
N ALA A 129 -11.41 16.07 -9.79
CA ALA A 129 -12.00 16.82 -8.68
C ALA A 129 -11.39 16.53 -7.32
N LEU A 130 -10.48 15.57 -7.23
CA LEU A 130 -9.82 15.18 -5.98
C LEU A 130 -8.35 15.59 -5.97
N LYS A 131 -7.81 15.84 -4.79
CA LYS A 131 -6.40 16.13 -4.61
C LYS A 131 -5.57 14.85 -4.80
N ASP A 132 -4.42 14.96 -5.47
CA ASP A 132 -3.36 13.98 -5.33
C ASP A 132 -2.67 14.19 -3.97
N ALA A 133 -2.95 13.31 -3.04
CA ALA A 133 -2.35 13.35 -1.71
C ALA A 133 -1.05 12.53 -1.63
N SER A 134 -0.76 11.69 -2.61
CA SER A 134 0.38 10.77 -2.65
C SER A 134 0.62 10.01 -1.33
N SER A 135 -0.49 9.61 -0.70
CA SER A 135 -0.52 9.11 0.69
C SER A 135 -0.78 7.62 0.80
N THR A 136 -0.86 6.88 -0.32
CA THR A 136 -1.29 5.49 -0.27
C THR A 136 -0.12 4.53 -0.16
N ASP A 137 0.81 4.55 -1.12
CA ASP A 137 1.84 3.52 -1.22
C ASP A 137 3.24 4.13 -1.40
N VAL A 138 4.27 3.34 -1.16
CA VAL A 138 5.66 3.69 -1.37
C VAL A 138 6.46 2.46 -1.79
N VAL A 139 7.24 2.60 -2.86
CA VAL A 139 8.18 1.57 -3.35
C VAL A 139 9.54 2.20 -3.64
N VAL A 140 10.60 1.39 -3.70
CA VAL A 140 11.93 1.87 -4.14
C VAL A 140 12.20 1.36 -5.54
N HIS A 141 12.44 2.29 -6.47
CA HIS A 141 12.77 2.00 -7.86
C HIS A 141 13.82 2.97 -8.37
N ALA A 142 14.78 2.50 -9.16
CA ALA A 142 15.85 3.31 -9.75
C ALA A 142 16.55 4.24 -8.74
N GLY A 143 16.77 3.76 -7.50
CA GLY A 143 17.41 4.48 -6.41
C GLY A 143 16.57 5.57 -5.74
N LYS A 144 15.27 5.62 -6.02
CA LYS A 144 14.35 6.59 -5.43
C LYS A 144 13.14 5.89 -4.79
N ALA A 145 12.68 6.42 -3.68
CA ALA A 145 11.38 6.11 -3.13
C ALA A 145 10.32 6.82 -3.99
N LEU A 146 9.40 6.07 -4.56
CA LEU A 146 8.25 6.56 -5.32
C LEU A 146 7.00 6.44 -4.47
N THR A 147 6.33 7.55 -4.20
CA THR A 147 5.05 7.57 -3.49
C THR A 147 3.92 7.75 -4.47
N THR A 148 2.80 7.07 -4.24
CA THR A 148 1.68 7.03 -5.15
C THR A 148 0.34 7.21 -4.44
N TYR A 149 -0.71 7.47 -5.20
CA TYR A 149 -2.07 7.70 -4.72
C TYR A 149 -3.05 6.79 -5.44
N TYR A 150 -3.90 6.09 -4.69
CA TYR A 150 -4.81 5.09 -5.25
C TYR A 150 -5.86 5.66 -6.23
N GLN A 151 -6.11 6.97 -6.21
CA GLN A 151 -6.97 7.67 -7.18
C GLN A 151 -6.20 8.18 -8.41
N CYS A 152 -5.03 7.62 -8.70
CA CYS A 152 -4.14 8.01 -9.79
C CYS A 152 -3.61 9.44 -9.66
N GLY A 153 -2.43 9.56 -9.05
CA GLY A 153 -1.69 10.81 -8.91
C GLY A 153 -0.48 10.88 -9.85
N GLU A 154 0.27 11.94 -9.75
CA GLU A 154 1.49 12.17 -10.57
C GLU A 154 2.65 11.22 -10.17
N GLY A 155 2.63 10.69 -8.95
CA GLY A 155 3.76 10.05 -8.31
C GLY A 155 4.82 11.07 -7.88
N TYR A 156 5.38 10.91 -6.69
CA TYR A 156 6.43 11.80 -6.18
C TYR A 156 7.62 10.98 -5.75
N ARG A 157 8.82 11.49 -6.03
CA ARG A 157 10.07 10.81 -5.68
C ARG A 157 10.79 11.49 -4.55
N MET A 158 11.42 10.67 -3.71
CA MET A 158 12.25 11.11 -2.60
C MET A 158 13.53 10.25 -2.56
N ASP A 159 14.58 10.77 -1.96
CA ASP A 159 15.72 9.92 -1.61
C ASP A 159 15.31 8.96 -0.47
N PRO A 160 15.55 7.65 -0.57
CA PRO A 160 15.06 6.69 0.41
C PRO A 160 15.73 6.77 1.78
N LEU A 161 16.89 7.46 1.91
CA LEU A 161 17.63 7.60 3.18
C LEU A 161 17.52 8.99 3.80
N THR A 162 17.51 10.04 2.97
CA THR A 162 17.42 11.43 3.47
C THR A 162 15.99 11.95 3.47
N LEU A 163 15.12 11.36 2.65
CA LEU A 163 13.77 11.80 2.31
C LEU A 163 13.74 13.18 1.64
N ASP A 164 14.84 13.59 1.04
CA ASP A 164 14.89 14.80 0.21
C ASP A 164 14.10 14.60 -1.07
N GLU A 165 13.40 15.65 -1.50
CA GLU A 165 12.61 15.63 -2.73
C GLU A 165 13.46 15.33 -3.96
N ALA A 166 12.95 14.47 -4.84
CA ALA A 166 13.57 14.08 -6.10
C ALA A 166 12.65 14.29 -7.32
N GLY A 167 11.58 15.08 -7.15
CA GLY A 167 10.67 15.49 -8.20
C GLY A 167 9.63 14.45 -8.58
N ILE A 168 8.98 14.69 -9.72
CA ILE A 168 7.99 13.80 -10.35
C ILE A 168 8.71 13.01 -11.45
N PRO A 169 8.39 11.72 -11.68
CA PRO A 169 8.94 10.98 -12.81
C PRO A 169 8.61 11.63 -14.16
N ASP A 170 9.60 11.81 -15.02
CA ASP A 170 9.39 12.37 -16.36
C ASP A 170 8.48 11.49 -17.25
N TRP A 171 8.40 10.20 -16.91
CA TRP A 171 7.58 9.22 -17.60
C TRP A 171 6.13 9.13 -17.08
N SER A 172 5.76 9.85 -16.02
CA SER A 172 4.42 9.79 -15.45
C SER A 172 3.37 10.13 -16.50
N PRO A 173 2.37 9.25 -16.77
CA PRO A 173 1.34 9.53 -17.75
C PRO A 173 0.43 10.69 -17.33
N GLU A 174 -0.24 11.32 -18.29
CA GLU A 174 -1.22 12.39 -18.02
C GLU A 174 -2.37 11.92 -17.12
N ASP A 175 -2.82 10.66 -17.28
CA ASP A 175 -3.84 10.04 -16.43
C ASP A 175 -3.32 9.61 -15.06
N GLY A 176 -2.05 9.86 -14.76
CA GLY A 176 -1.41 9.56 -13.49
C GLY A 176 -1.03 8.09 -13.32
N ILE A 177 -0.64 7.76 -12.10
CA ILE A 177 -0.22 6.42 -11.67
C ILE A 177 -1.08 6.03 -10.47
N SER A 178 -1.69 4.84 -10.51
CA SER A 178 -2.37 4.31 -9.32
C SER A 178 -1.36 3.88 -8.25
N ALA A 179 -1.81 3.73 -7.03
CA ALA A 179 -1.06 3.02 -5.99
C ALA A 179 -0.84 1.55 -6.38
N HIS A 180 -0.09 0.83 -5.56
CA HIS A 180 0.22 -0.59 -5.74
C HIS A 180 1.02 -0.90 -7.00
N THR A 181 1.94 0.01 -7.34
CA THR A 181 2.99 -0.32 -8.32
C THR A 181 3.82 -1.49 -7.80
N LYS A 182 4.27 -2.36 -8.70
CA LYS A 182 5.05 -3.54 -8.35
C LYS A 182 6.48 -3.40 -8.88
N VAL A 183 7.45 -3.65 -8.02
CA VAL A 183 8.86 -3.69 -8.42
C VAL A 183 9.29 -5.14 -8.51
N ASP A 184 9.77 -5.52 -9.69
CA ASP A 184 10.39 -6.82 -9.90
C ASP A 184 11.87 -6.75 -9.48
N GLU A 185 12.21 -7.32 -8.34
CA GLU A 185 13.57 -7.31 -7.80
C GLU A 185 14.59 -8.14 -8.64
N HIS A 186 14.11 -8.93 -9.61
CA HIS A 186 15.01 -9.67 -10.52
C HIS A 186 15.46 -8.84 -11.72
N THR A 187 14.55 -8.02 -12.25
CA THR A 187 14.79 -7.21 -13.45
C THR A 187 15.05 -5.74 -13.14
N GLY A 188 14.60 -5.28 -11.97
CA GLY A 188 14.57 -3.87 -11.60
C GLY A 188 13.48 -3.08 -12.32
N GLU A 189 12.52 -3.75 -12.96
CA GLU A 189 11.38 -3.10 -13.61
C GLU A 189 10.31 -2.70 -12.61
N LEU A 190 9.67 -1.56 -12.87
CA LEU A 190 8.46 -1.13 -12.19
C LEU A 190 7.26 -1.36 -13.10
N LEU A 191 6.29 -2.13 -12.63
CA LEU A 191 5.02 -2.34 -13.30
C LEU A 191 3.97 -1.45 -12.62
N PHE A 192 3.14 -0.80 -13.41
CA PHE A 192 2.10 0.08 -12.90
C PHE A 192 0.84 0.03 -13.77
N PHE A 193 -0.25 0.53 -13.25
CA PHE A 193 -1.48 0.78 -13.98
C PHE A 193 -2.04 2.15 -13.59
N ASN A 194 -2.94 2.64 -14.42
CA ASN A 194 -3.83 3.72 -14.06
C ASN A 194 -5.24 3.42 -14.57
N TYR A 195 -6.20 4.17 -14.08
CA TYR A 195 -7.59 4.04 -14.48
C TYR A 195 -8.30 5.37 -14.46
N SER A 196 -9.33 5.51 -15.31
CA SER A 196 -10.00 6.78 -15.49
C SER A 196 -11.49 6.64 -15.81
N LYS A 197 -12.19 7.78 -15.88
CA LYS A 197 -13.60 7.87 -16.32
C LYS A 197 -13.75 7.94 -17.84
N LYS A 198 -12.64 7.97 -18.59
CA LYS A 198 -12.63 8.06 -20.05
C LYS A 198 -12.12 6.75 -20.65
N PRO A 199 -12.66 6.30 -21.81
CA PRO A 199 -12.10 5.16 -22.53
C PRO A 199 -10.59 5.34 -22.80
N PRO A 200 -9.79 4.27 -22.73
CA PRO A 200 -10.13 2.86 -22.54
C PRO A 200 -10.42 2.47 -21.08
N PHE A 201 -10.46 3.41 -20.15
CA PHE A 201 -10.71 3.31 -18.72
C PHE A 201 -9.57 2.75 -17.88
N MET A 202 -8.58 2.08 -18.46
CA MET A 202 -7.39 1.57 -17.80
C MET A 202 -6.22 1.51 -18.78
N HIS A 203 -5.00 1.72 -18.26
CA HIS A 203 -3.76 1.42 -18.94
C HIS A 203 -2.84 0.59 -18.03
N TYR A 204 -1.97 -0.18 -18.66
CA TYR A 204 -0.88 -0.90 -18.04
C TYR A 204 0.45 -0.42 -18.58
N GLY A 205 1.45 -0.25 -17.71
CA GLY A 205 2.76 0.23 -18.11
C GLY A 205 3.92 -0.44 -17.38
N VAL A 206 5.09 -0.36 -18.00
CA VAL A 206 6.34 -0.85 -17.43
C VAL A 206 7.45 0.18 -17.63
N VAL A 207 8.14 0.47 -16.54
CA VAL A 207 9.33 1.33 -16.49
C VAL A 207 10.55 0.43 -16.28
N ASP A 208 11.61 0.62 -17.06
CA ASP A 208 12.83 -0.18 -16.91
C ASP A 208 13.67 0.28 -15.69
N ARG A 209 14.69 -0.50 -15.35
CA ARG A 209 15.61 -0.17 -14.26
C ARG A 209 16.40 1.14 -14.47
N ASN A 210 16.36 1.71 -15.67
CA ASN A 210 16.99 3.00 -16.00
C ASN A 210 16.01 4.18 -15.86
N ASP A 211 14.84 3.93 -15.27
CA ASP A 211 13.79 4.93 -15.08
C ASP A 211 13.17 5.43 -16.40
N ARG A 212 13.02 4.55 -17.40
CA ARG A 212 12.43 4.86 -18.70
C ARG A 212 11.15 4.07 -18.91
N LEU A 213 10.08 4.74 -19.34
CA LEU A 213 8.86 4.07 -19.78
C LEU A 213 9.15 3.29 -21.06
N VAL A 214 9.03 1.97 -21.00
CA VAL A 214 9.37 1.06 -22.10
C VAL A 214 8.14 0.31 -22.61
N HIS A 215 7.02 0.41 -21.92
CA HIS A 215 5.74 -0.18 -22.33
C HIS A 215 4.58 0.59 -21.72
N TYR A 216 3.56 0.90 -22.50
CA TYR A 216 2.32 1.54 -22.02
C TYR A 216 1.19 1.27 -23.02
N VAL A 217 0.21 0.48 -22.59
CA VAL A 217 -0.89 0.01 -23.45
C VAL A 217 -2.25 0.13 -22.78
N PRO A 218 -3.32 0.35 -23.54
CA PRO A 218 -4.67 0.32 -23.00
C PRO A 218 -5.08 -1.10 -22.60
N VAL A 219 -5.82 -1.19 -21.49
CA VAL A 219 -6.55 -2.38 -21.07
C VAL A 219 -8.04 -2.04 -21.16
N PRO A 220 -8.74 -2.49 -22.21
CA PRO A 220 -10.09 -2.01 -22.49
C PRO A 220 -11.09 -2.58 -21.48
N LEU A 221 -11.67 -1.71 -20.67
CA LEU A 221 -12.75 -2.03 -19.74
C LEU A 221 -14.11 -1.59 -20.32
N PRO A 222 -15.23 -2.20 -19.89
CA PRO A 222 -16.55 -1.85 -20.38
C PRO A 222 -17.09 -0.52 -19.85
N GLY A 223 -16.36 0.12 -18.93
CA GLY A 223 -16.73 1.39 -18.31
C GLY A 223 -15.75 1.78 -17.19
N PRO A 224 -15.98 2.92 -16.53
CA PRO A 224 -15.19 3.31 -15.37
C PRO A 224 -15.24 2.25 -14.26
N ARG A 225 -14.10 1.82 -13.77
CA ARG A 225 -13.93 0.79 -12.74
C ARG A 225 -13.06 1.30 -11.62
N LEU A 226 -12.99 0.51 -10.56
CA LEU A 226 -12.15 0.73 -9.38
C LEU A 226 -11.15 -0.43 -9.20
N PRO A 227 -10.25 -0.68 -10.14
CA PRO A 227 -9.18 -1.63 -9.94
C PRO A 227 -8.26 -1.07 -8.86
N HIS A 228 -8.08 -1.77 -7.77
CA HIS A 228 -7.35 -1.23 -6.62
C HIS A 228 -5.88 -1.59 -6.66
N ASP A 229 -5.58 -2.81 -7.06
CA ASP A 229 -4.23 -3.37 -7.10
C ASP A 229 -3.99 -4.15 -8.40
N MET A 230 -2.76 -4.53 -8.69
CA MET A 230 -2.34 -5.41 -9.77
C MET A 230 -1.35 -6.46 -9.24
N ALA A 231 -1.18 -7.55 -10.00
CA ALA A 231 -0.16 -8.54 -9.73
C ALA A 231 0.68 -8.82 -10.99
N PHE A 232 1.78 -9.54 -10.83
CA PHE A 232 2.60 -9.97 -11.94
C PHE A 232 3.25 -11.34 -11.69
N THR A 233 3.59 -12.03 -12.78
CA THR A 233 4.45 -13.19 -12.79
C THR A 233 5.72 -12.88 -13.59
N GLN A 234 6.59 -13.83 -13.78
CA GLN A 234 7.79 -13.62 -14.63
C GLN A 234 7.42 -13.14 -16.04
N ASN A 235 6.32 -13.66 -16.61
CA ASN A 235 5.97 -13.40 -18.01
C ASN A 235 4.69 -12.58 -18.20
N TYR A 236 3.84 -12.43 -17.17
CA TYR A 236 2.53 -11.79 -17.29
C TYR A 236 2.32 -10.70 -16.26
N ALA A 237 1.46 -9.75 -16.59
CA ALA A 237 0.79 -8.86 -15.65
C ALA A 237 -0.68 -9.26 -15.52
N ILE A 238 -1.25 -9.07 -14.34
CA ILE A 238 -2.63 -9.42 -13.99
C ILE A 238 -3.32 -8.15 -13.51
N LEU A 239 -4.39 -7.77 -14.20
CA LEU A 239 -5.20 -6.59 -13.91
C LEU A 239 -6.64 -7.00 -13.68
N ASN A 240 -7.40 -6.19 -12.96
CA ASN A 240 -8.72 -6.60 -12.48
C ASN A 240 -9.83 -5.72 -13.03
N ASP A 241 -10.98 -6.33 -13.29
CA ASP A 241 -12.26 -5.68 -13.53
C ASP A 241 -13.28 -6.27 -12.54
N PHE A 242 -13.38 -5.65 -11.36
CA PHE A 242 -14.27 -6.12 -10.30
C PHE A 242 -15.68 -5.56 -10.46
N PRO A 243 -16.72 -6.32 -10.02
CA PRO A 243 -18.09 -5.85 -10.01
C PRO A 243 -18.38 -4.85 -8.88
N LEU A 244 -17.38 -4.10 -8.42
CA LEU A 244 -17.49 -2.99 -7.50
C LEU A 244 -17.01 -1.73 -8.22
N TYR A 245 -17.94 -0.84 -8.58
CA TYR A 245 -17.64 0.36 -9.35
C TYR A 245 -18.69 1.45 -9.16
N TRP A 246 -18.41 2.64 -9.70
CA TRP A 246 -19.35 3.76 -9.68
C TRP A 246 -20.62 3.44 -10.44
N ASP A 247 -21.77 3.70 -9.82
CA ASP A 247 -23.07 3.64 -10.49
C ASP A 247 -23.07 4.52 -11.73
N PRO A 248 -23.27 3.93 -12.95
CA PRO A 248 -23.14 4.69 -14.19
C PRO A 248 -24.16 5.83 -14.31
N GLU A 249 -25.36 5.68 -13.75
CA GLU A 249 -26.40 6.72 -13.78
C GLU A 249 -26.09 7.85 -12.79
N ALA A 250 -25.49 7.53 -11.65
CA ALA A 250 -25.01 8.55 -10.71
C ALA A 250 -23.82 9.32 -11.31
N LEU A 251 -22.90 8.60 -11.96
CA LEU A 251 -21.70 9.18 -12.56
C LEU A 251 -22.00 10.17 -13.67
N LYS A 252 -23.07 9.93 -14.48
CA LYS A 252 -23.57 10.91 -15.47
C LYS A 252 -23.98 12.25 -14.86
N ARG A 253 -24.23 12.30 -13.57
CA ARG A 253 -24.57 13.49 -12.79
C ARG A 253 -23.43 13.96 -11.89
N ASP A 254 -22.19 13.54 -12.20
CA ASP A 254 -20.98 13.81 -11.42
C ASP A 254 -21.08 13.40 -9.94
N LYS A 255 -21.84 12.33 -9.64
CA LYS A 255 -21.95 11.73 -8.31
C LYS A 255 -21.16 10.42 -8.24
N HIS A 256 -20.22 10.35 -7.33
CA HIS A 256 -19.39 9.16 -7.09
C HIS A 256 -20.09 8.21 -6.11
N VAL A 257 -21.05 7.44 -6.61
CA VAL A 257 -21.76 6.41 -5.84
C VAL A 257 -21.23 5.05 -6.22
N VAL A 258 -20.50 4.40 -5.35
CA VAL A 258 -19.99 3.04 -5.54
C VAL A 258 -21.09 2.03 -5.23
N ARG A 259 -21.18 0.96 -6.06
CA ARG A 259 -22.07 -0.18 -5.87
C ARG A 259 -21.35 -1.49 -6.12
N PHE A 260 -21.78 -2.53 -5.42
CA PHE A 260 -21.37 -3.91 -5.67
C PHE A 260 -22.48 -4.65 -6.44
N TYR A 261 -22.13 -5.18 -7.60
CA TYR A 261 -23.06 -5.88 -8.52
C TYR A 261 -22.86 -7.40 -8.39
N LYS A 262 -23.53 -8.02 -7.44
CA LYS A 262 -23.35 -9.44 -7.07
C LYS A 262 -23.64 -10.44 -8.21
N ASP A 263 -24.39 -10.02 -9.23
CA ASP A 263 -24.76 -10.85 -10.38
C ASP A 263 -23.73 -10.79 -11.53
N GLN A 264 -22.67 -10.03 -11.36
CA GLN A 264 -21.59 -9.90 -12.34
C GLN A 264 -20.34 -10.62 -11.83
N PRO A 265 -19.60 -11.33 -12.70
CA PRO A 265 -18.34 -11.95 -12.29
C PRO A 265 -17.25 -10.90 -12.02
N SER A 266 -16.28 -11.27 -11.19
CA SER A 266 -14.96 -10.63 -11.21
C SER A 266 -14.25 -11.08 -12.48
N ARG A 267 -13.54 -10.17 -13.17
CA ARG A 267 -12.80 -10.46 -14.38
C ARG A 267 -11.33 -10.11 -14.20
N PHE A 268 -10.48 -10.94 -14.80
CA PHE A 268 -9.03 -10.77 -14.74
C PHE A 268 -8.47 -10.68 -16.15
N ALA A 269 -7.74 -9.60 -16.41
CA ALA A 269 -6.98 -9.41 -17.64
C ALA A 269 -5.56 -9.92 -17.43
N ILE A 270 -5.20 -11.03 -18.05
CA ILE A 270 -3.86 -11.58 -18.03
C ILE A 270 -3.18 -11.22 -19.35
N ILE A 271 -2.16 -10.40 -19.28
CA ILE A 271 -1.42 -9.88 -20.44
C ILE A 271 0.06 -10.24 -20.34
N PRO A 272 0.72 -10.72 -21.42
CA PRO A 272 2.17 -10.82 -21.43
C PRO A 272 2.82 -9.47 -21.03
N ARG A 273 3.89 -9.48 -20.27
CA ARG A 273 4.49 -8.24 -19.68
C ARG A 273 4.79 -7.13 -20.71
N ARG A 274 4.97 -7.51 -21.99
CA ARG A 274 5.16 -6.61 -23.14
C ARG A 274 4.11 -6.84 -24.24
N GLY A 275 2.98 -7.47 -23.87
CA GLY A 275 1.89 -7.77 -24.79
C GLY A 275 1.09 -6.55 -25.22
N GLN A 276 0.39 -6.70 -26.31
CA GLN A 276 -0.52 -5.70 -26.83
C GLN A 276 -1.96 -5.96 -26.32
N PRO A 277 -2.90 -5.04 -26.44
CA PRO A 277 -4.29 -5.26 -26.00
C PRO A 277 -4.93 -6.52 -26.55
N GLU A 278 -4.54 -6.93 -27.75
CA GLU A 278 -5.03 -8.14 -28.42
C GLU A 278 -4.52 -9.44 -27.80
N ASP A 279 -3.44 -9.36 -27.02
CA ASP A 279 -2.84 -10.51 -26.33
C ASP A 279 -3.48 -10.75 -24.96
N ILE A 280 -4.45 -9.91 -24.53
CA ILE A 280 -5.12 -10.05 -23.24
C ILE A 280 -6.01 -11.29 -23.23
N MET A 281 -5.74 -12.17 -22.30
CA MET A 281 -6.60 -13.29 -21.96
C MET A 281 -7.49 -12.90 -20.79
N TRP A 282 -8.82 -13.03 -20.97
CA TRP A 282 -9.79 -12.71 -19.93
C TRP A 282 -10.29 -13.96 -19.23
N PHE A 283 -10.27 -13.91 -17.90
CA PHE A 283 -10.81 -14.97 -17.03
C PHE A 283 -11.90 -14.41 -16.13
N GLU A 284 -12.86 -15.25 -15.78
CA GLU A 284 -13.96 -14.91 -14.88
C GLU A 284 -13.87 -15.73 -13.60
N ALA A 285 -14.28 -15.15 -12.48
CA ALA A 285 -14.31 -15.76 -11.17
C ALA A 285 -15.52 -15.26 -10.35
N ALA A 286 -15.71 -15.81 -9.16
CA ALA A 286 -16.76 -15.37 -8.25
C ALA A 286 -16.73 -13.86 -8.00
N PRO A 287 -17.90 -13.21 -7.87
CA PRO A 287 -17.98 -11.80 -7.59
C PRO A 287 -17.32 -11.46 -6.25
N THR A 288 -16.36 -10.57 -6.30
CA THR A 288 -15.62 -10.07 -5.11
C THR A 288 -15.05 -8.68 -5.38
N PHE A 289 -14.41 -8.14 -4.38
CA PHE A 289 -13.44 -7.06 -4.50
C PHE A 289 -12.17 -7.46 -3.72
N VAL A 290 -11.02 -7.16 -4.27
CA VAL A 290 -9.74 -7.40 -3.63
C VAL A 290 -9.04 -6.07 -3.45
N LEU A 291 -8.69 -5.74 -2.21
CA LEU A 291 -7.85 -4.57 -1.94
C LEU A 291 -6.40 -4.87 -2.32
N HIS A 292 -5.84 -5.96 -1.82
CA HIS A 292 -4.41 -6.23 -2.04
C HIS A 292 -4.18 -7.66 -2.49
N TRP A 293 -3.29 -7.82 -3.48
CA TRP A 293 -2.73 -9.09 -3.87
C TRP A 293 -1.53 -9.45 -2.99
N LEU A 294 -1.36 -10.72 -2.73
CA LEU A 294 -0.20 -11.22 -2.02
C LEU A 294 0.94 -11.48 -3.02
N ASN A 295 0.80 -12.48 -3.89
CA ASN A 295 1.76 -12.79 -4.95
C ASN A 295 1.07 -13.52 -6.10
N ALA A 296 1.73 -13.57 -7.26
CA ALA A 296 1.32 -14.42 -8.37
C ALA A 296 2.52 -15.13 -8.96
N TYR A 297 2.31 -16.32 -9.54
CA TYR A 297 3.36 -17.09 -10.20
C TYR A 297 2.79 -18.04 -11.24
N GLU A 298 3.68 -18.60 -12.05
CA GLU A 298 3.34 -19.57 -13.08
C GLU A 298 3.63 -21.00 -12.59
N GLU A 299 2.67 -21.89 -12.78
CA GLU A 299 2.79 -23.33 -12.47
C GLU A 299 2.27 -24.17 -13.63
N GLY A 300 3.17 -24.67 -14.47
CA GLY A 300 2.80 -25.36 -15.70
C GLY A 300 2.05 -24.45 -16.67
N ASP A 301 0.81 -24.79 -16.99
CA ASP A 301 -0.06 -24.00 -17.88
C ASP A 301 -0.98 -23.05 -17.10
N GLU A 302 -0.77 -22.89 -15.79
CA GLU A 302 -1.61 -22.08 -14.92
C GLU A 302 -0.86 -20.86 -14.39
N ILE A 303 -1.60 -19.78 -14.21
CA ILE A 303 -1.21 -18.68 -13.33
C ILE A 303 -1.92 -18.87 -12.00
N VAL A 304 -1.14 -18.87 -10.93
CA VAL A 304 -1.61 -18.88 -9.56
C VAL A 304 -1.55 -17.47 -9.01
N LEU A 305 -2.64 -16.99 -8.42
CA LEU A 305 -2.77 -15.66 -7.84
C LEU A 305 -3.33 -15.78 -6.42
N ASP A 306 -2.61 -15.25 -5.44
CA ASP A 306 -3.02 -15.20 -4.05
C ASP A 306 -3.37 -13.77 -3.62
N GLY A 307 -4.45 -13.62 -2.84
CA GLY A 307 -4.93 -12.33 -2.36
C GLY A 307 -6.08 -12.47 -1.37
N TYR A 308 -6.79 -11.38 -1.12
CA TYR A 308 -7.79 -11.32 -0.06
C TYR A 308 -9.19 -11.14 -0.64
N PHE A 309 -9.93 -12.24 -0.74
CA PHE A 309 -11.33 -12.26 -1.22
C PHE A 309 -12.25 -11.63 -0.18
N GLN A 310 -13.07 -10.68 -0.58
CA GLN A 310 -14.13 -10.08 0.22
C GLN A 310 -15.49 -10.70 -0.12
N GLU A 311 -16.17 -11.26 0.87
CA GLU A 311 -17.49 -11.88 0.70
C GLU A 311 -18.59 -10.82 0.49
N ASP A 312 -18.48 -9.68 1.18
CA ASP A 312 -19.37 -8.52 1.03
C ASP A 312 -18.57 -7.22 1.01
N PRO A 313 -18.08 -6.77 -0.14
CA PRO A 313 -17.29 -5.54 -0.25
C PRO A 313 -18.04 -4.25 0.15
N MET A 314 -19.37 -4.30 0.25
CA MET A 314 -20.20 -3.16 0.63
C MET A 314 -21.20 -3.54 1.72
N PRO A 315 -20.73 -3.85 2.94
CA PRO A 315 -21.61 -4.27 4.02
C PRO A 315 -22.59 -3.17 4.42
N THR A 316 -23.83 -3.56 4.61
CA THR A 316 -24.92 -2.66 5.09
C THR A 316 -25.20 -2.81 6.59
N ASN A 317 -24.49 -3.71 7.26
CA ASN A 317 -24.55 -3.85 8.70
C ASN A 317 -23.65 -2.80 9.37
N TYR A 318 -24.27 -1.89 10.12
CA TYR A 318 -23.58 -0.82 10.83
C TYR A 318 -23.49 -1.05 12.35
N GLU A 319 -23.83 -2.24 12.83
CA GLU A 319 -23.73 -2.59 14.24
C GLU A 319 -22.30 -2.40 14.79
N GLY A 320 -22.20 -1.81 15.97
CA GLY A 320 -20.91 -1.54 16.63
C GLY A 320 -20.11 -0.36 16.07
N ALA A 321 -20.56 0.27 14.98
CA ALA A 321 -19.92 1.46 14.45
C ALA A 321 -20.27 2.70 15.27
N LYS A 322 -19.34 3.66 15.34
CA LYS A 322 -19.54 4.91 16.06
C LYS A 322 -20.67 5.73 15.42
N PRO A 323 -21.64 6.26 16.20
CA PRO A 323 -22.72 7.11 15.69
C PRO A 323 -22.20 8.31 14.88
N GLY A 324 -22.78 8.52 13.68
CA GLY A 324 -22.36 9.54 12.74
C GLY A 324 -21.23 9.13 11.78
N TYR A 325 -20.60 7.98 12.04
CA TYR A 325 -19.50 7.44 11.22
C TYR A 325 -19.78 6.02 10.71
N GLU A 326 -21.01 5.52 10.87
CA GLU A 326 -21.38 4.13 10.69
C GLU A 326 -21.00 3.60 9.30
N ARG A 327 -21.36 4.35 8.26
CA ARG A 327 -21.08 3.96 6.87
C ARG A 327 -19.59 3.88 6.58
N MET A 328 -18.83 4.91 7.00
CA MET A 328 -17.39 4.95 6.79
C MET A 328 -16.70 3.79 7.51
N MET A 329 -17.01 3.57 8.78
CA MET A 329 -16.39 2.51 9.56
C MET A 329 -16.73 1.12 9.03
N SER A 330 -17.97 0.90 8.56
CA SER A 330 -18.35 -0.40 7.98
C SER A 330 -17.64 -0.71 6.67
N TYR A 331 -17.36 0.30 5.85
CA TYR A 331 -16.60 0.12 4.61
C TYR A 331 -15.09 0.02 4.82
N LEU A 332 -14.61 0.11 6.03
CA LEU A 332 -13.22 -0.09 6.43
C LEU A 332 -13.05 -1.31 7.35
N ASP A 333 -14.15 -1.98 7.68
CA ASP A 333 -14.16 -3.14 8.58
C ASP A 333 -14.07 -4.46 7.78
N GLN A 334 -12.87 -5.02 7.71
CA GLN A 334 -12.60 -6.28 7.00
C GLN A 334 -13.38 -7.47 7.60
N HIS A 335 -13.76 -7.40 8.88
CA HIS A 335 -14.60 -8.42 9.50
C HIS A 335 -16.01 -8.41 8.93
N LYS A 336 -16.60 -7.24 8.69
CA LYS A 336 -17.89 -7.10 8.02
C LYS A 336 -17.85 -7.45 6.55
N MET A 337 -16.72 -7.19 5.90
CA MET A 337 -16.48 -7.57 4.50
C MET A 337 -16.22 -9.06 4.34
N GLY A 338 -15.85 -9.77 5.40
CA GLY A 338 -15.48 -11.18 5.33
C GLY A 338 -14.21 -11.42 4.54
N THR A 339 -13.17 -10.61 4.76
CA THR A 339 -11.91 -10.62 3.99
C THR A 339 -11.03 -11.77 4.41
N LYS A 340 -10.69 -12.67 3.48
CA LYS A 340 -9.97 -13.91 3.76
C LYS A 340 -8.95 -14.24 2.69
N LEU A 341 -7.87 -14.89 3.09
CA LEU A 341 -6.84 -15.35 2.16
C LEU A 341 -7.40 -16.40 1.19
N HIS A 342 -7.19 -16.17 -0.10
CA HIS A 342 -7.79 -16.92 -1.19
C HIS A 342 -6.81 -17.07 -2.35
N ARG A 343 -6.96 -18.13 -3.12
CA ARG A 343 -6.18 -18.48 -4.30
C ARG A 343 -7.07 -18.64 -5.52
N TRP A 344 -6.68 -17.99 -6.60
CA TRP A 344 -7.21 -18.19 -7.95
C TRP A 344 -6.18 -18.92 -8.80
N ARG A 345 -6.66 -19.78 -9.69
CA ARG A 345 -5.84 -20.44 -10.71
C ARG A 345 -6.50 -20.24 -12.07
N PHE A 346 -5.73 -19.75 -13.01
CA PHE A 346 -6.17 -19.43 -14.36
C PHE A 346 -5.41 -20.32 -15.33
N ASN A 347 -6.10 -21.26 -15.99
CA ASN A 347 -5.47 -22.15 -16.97
C ASN A 347 -5.39 -21.46 -18.33
N LEU A 348 -4.19 -21.13 -18.77
CA LEU A 348 -3.93 -20.38 -20.02
C LEU A 348 -4.28 -21.17 -21.29
N LYS A 349 -4.39 -22.51 -21.23
CA LYS A 349 -4.75 -23.36 -22.37
C LYS A 349 -6.25 -23.59 -22.47
N THR A 350 -6.92 -23.83 -21.35
CA THR A 350 -8.35 -24.18 -21.35
C THR A 350 -9.26 -22.97 -21.13
N GLY A 351 -8.75 -21.87 -20.59
CA GLY A 351 -9.53 -20.72 -20.19
C GLY A 351 -10.30 -20.91 -18.88
N GLU A 352 -10.04 -21.99 -18.16
CA GLU A 352 -10.75 -22.37 -16.94
C GLU A 352 -10.16 -21.63 -15.72
N THR A 353 -11.05 -21.23 -14.81
CA THR A 353 -10.69 -20.66 -13.50
C THR A 353 -11.08 -21.62 -12.40
N THR A 354 -10.19 -21.87 -11.45
CA THR A 354 -10.50 -22.54 -10.19
C THR A 354 -10.15 -21.66 -9.00
N GLU A 355 -10.87 -21.82 -7.90
CA GLU A 355 -10.75 -20.97 -6.72
C GLU A 355 -10.68 -21.80 -5.45
N GLN A 356 -9.87 -21.36 -4.48
CA GLN A 356 -9.70 -22.01 -3.19
C GLN A 356 -9.51 -20.99 -2.07
N ARG A 357 -10.30 -21.10 -1.00
CA ARG A 357 -10.00 -20.41 0.26
C ARG A 357 -8.83 -21.11 0.95
N LEU A 358 -7.84 -20.31 1.35
CA LEU A 358 -6.63 -20.83 2.02
C LEU A 358 -6.69 -20.70 3.54
N ASP A 359 -7.43 -19.70 4.06
CA ASP A 359 -7.57 -19.45 5.50
C ASP A 359 -8.93 -18.80 5.79
N ASP A 360 -9.51 -19.08 6.95
CA ASP A 360 -10.81 -18.54 7.37
C ASP A 360 -10.70 -17.31 8.28
N ARG A 361 -9.49 -16.95 8.72
CA ARG A 361 -9.26 -15.75 9.52
C ARG A 361 -9.45 -14.49 8.68
N ILE A 362 -9.89 -13.43 9.34
CA ILE A 362 -9.98 -12.11 8.71
C ILE A 362 -8.58 -11.50 8.71
N MET A 363 -8.03 -11.32 7.53
CA MET A 363 -6.65 -10.88 7.30
C MET A 363 -6.59 -9.94 6.11
N GLU A 364 -5.57 -9.08 6.11
CA GLU A 364 -5.25 -8.18 5.02
C GLU A 364 -3.75 -7.82 5.03
N PHE A 365 -3.30 -6.95 4.12
CA PHE A 365 -1.91 -6.53 3.99
C PHE A 365 -0.95 -7.72 3.87
N GLY A 366 -1.09 -8.45 2.75
CA GLY A 366 -0.25 -9.60 2.44
C GLY A 366 1.19 -9.22 2.14
N MET A 367 2.10 -9.90 2.81
CA MET A 367 3.54 -9.70 2.69
C MET A 367 4.24 -11.03 2.49
N PHE A 368 5.36 -10.99 1.83
CA PHE A 368 6.21 -12.15 1.57
C PHE A 368 7.64 -11.68 1.27
N ASN A 369 8.56 -12.59 1.13
CA ASN A 369 9.92 -12.25 0.72
C ASN A 369 9.94 -11.83 -0.77
N GLN A 370 10.19 -10.56 -1.05
CA GLN A 370 10.11 -9.96 -2.39
C GLN A 370 11.08 -10.61 -3.42
N LYS A 371 12.09 -11.35 -2.97
CA LYS A 371 12.90 -12.20 -3.86
C LYS A 371 12.09 -13.30 -4.56
N TYR A 372 10.87 -13.57 -4.09
CA TYR A 372 9.94 -14.51 -4.69
C TYR A 372 8.79 -13.82 -5.42
N ALA A 373 8.86 -12.52 -5.65
CA ALA A 373 7.85 -11.81 -6.43
C ALA A 373 7.80 -12.35 -7.86
N GLY A 374 6.61 -12.74 -8.30
CA GLY A 374 6.41 -13.37 -9.60
C GLY A 374 6.84 -14.84 -9.69
N LEU A 375 7.27 -15.45 -8.59
CA LEU A 375 7.78 -16.82 -8.49
C LEU A 375 7.00 -17.65 -7.48
N PRO A 376 7.03 -19.01 -7.58
CA PRO A 376 6.52 -19.87 -6.53
C PRO A 376 7.17 -19.54 -5.17
N TYR A 377 6.36 -19.47 -4.14
CA TYR A 377 6.76 -19.11 -2.80
C TYR A 377 6.06 -20.00 -1.77
N ARG A 378 6.57 -20.03 -0.57
CA ARG A 378 6.08 -20.90 0.50
C ARG A 378 5.47 -20.13 1.66
N PHE A 379 6.08 -19.01 2.08
CA PHE A 379 5.66 -18.30 3.27
C PHE A 379 4.94 -17.00 2.95
N ALA A 380 3.72 -16.89 3.45
CA ALA A 380 2.89 -15.70 3.45
C ALA A 380 2.79 -15.11 4.85
N TYR A 381 2.75 -13.78 4.92
CA TYR A 381 2.50 -13.05 6.15
C TYR A 381 1.31 -12.12 5.93
N SER A 382 0.44 -12.01 6.91
CA SER A 382 -0.77 -11.18 6.81
C SER A 382 -1.02 -10.45 8.12
N ALA A 383 -1.58 -9.26 8.06
CA ALA A 383 -1.96 -8.50 9.24
C ALA A 383 -3.38 -8.83 9.69
N LEU A 384 -3.60 -8.83 11.01
CA LEU A 384 -4.89 -9.09 11.63
C LEU A 384 -5.55 -7.77 12.01
N GLN A 385 -6.72 -7.49 11.44
CA GLN A 385 -7.48 -6.29 11.74
C GLN A 385 -8.24 -6.40 13.06
N VAL A 386 -8.29 -5.32 13.80
CA VAL A 386 -9.18 -5.14 14.95
C VAL A 386 -10.63 -4.99 14.44
N PRO A 387 -11.61 -5.78 14.95
CA PRO A 387 -12.98 -5.66 14.51
C PRO A 387 -13.54 -4.24 14.67
N GLY A 388 -14.27 -3.77 13.67
CA GLY A 388 -14.98 -2.49 13.70
C GLY A 388 -14.11 -1.25 13.46
N TRP A 389 -12.79 -1.41 13.25
CA TRP A 389 -11.88 -0.28 13.07
C TRP A 389 -10.74 -0.63 12.11
N PHE A 390 -10.40 0.27 11.19
CA PHE A 390 -9.28 0.05 10.25
C PHE A 390 -7.93 0.27 10.95
N ILE A 391 -7.58 -0.70 11.79
CA ILE A 391 -6.32 -0.76 12.51
C ILE A 391 -5.96 -2.23 12.78
N PHE A 392 -4.69 -2.53 12.95
CA PHE A 392 -4.19 -3.90 13.01
C PHE A 392 -3.40 -4.12 14.31
N ASN A 393 -3.55 -5.28 14.91
CA ASN A 393 -2.91 -5.61 16.18
C ASN A 393 -2.23 -6.98 16.21
N GLY A 394 -1.96 -7.57 15.07
CA GLY A 394 -1.30 -8.86 15.00
C GLY A 394 -0.92 -9.28 13.60
N TYR A 395 -0.26 -10.42 13.53
CA TYR A 395 0.21 -11.01 12.28
C TYR A 395 0.04 -12.52 12.27
N VAL A 396 -0.13 -13.06 11.08
CA VAL A 396 -0.14 -14.50 10.79
C VAL A 396 1.00 -14.79 9.82
N LYS A 397 1.80 -15.81 10.12
CA LYS A 397 2.68 -16.49 9.14
C LYS A 397 1.98 -17.75 8.70
N THR A 398 1.87 -17.99 7.40
CA THR A 398 1.26 -19.19 6.81
C THR A 398 2.28 -19.90 5.94
N ASP A 399 2.48 -21.19 6.16
CA ASP A 399 3.18 -22.08 5.24
C ASP A 399 2.15 -22.58 4.19
N LEU A 400 2.22 -22.05 3.00
CA LEU A 400 1.26 -22.35 1.91
C LEU A 400 1.41 -23.78 1.35
N GLN A 401 2.51 -24.47 1.64
CA GLN A 401 2.73 -25.86 1.22
C GLN A 401 2.09 -26.85 2.18
N THR A 402 2.18 -26.58 3.48
CA THR A 402 1.67 -27.49 4.52
C THR A 402 0.31 -27.08 5.07
N GLY A 403 -0.07 -25.81 4.92
CA GLY A 403 -1.22 -25.20 5.55
C GLY A 403 -1.01 -24.88 7.03
N GLU A 404 0.17 -25.12 7.57
CA GLU A 404 0.50 -24.75 8.94
C GLU A 404 0.60 -23.24 9.11
N SER A 405 0.18 -22.71 10.24
CA SER A 405 0.23 -21.26 10.47
C SER A 405 0.52 -20.92 11.92
N TRP A 406 1.18 -19.77 12.12
CA TRP A 406 1.52 -19.21 13.42
C TRP A 406 0.94 -17.80 13.51
N GLN A 407 0.44 -17.45 14.67
CA GLN A 407 -0.18 -16.14 14.91
C GLN A 407 0.47 -15.46 16.11
N ILE A 408 0.67 -14.16 15.99
CA ILE A 408 1.02 -13.29 17.11
C ILE A 408 -0.01 -12.17 17.22
N THR A 409 -0.27 -11.73 18.45
CA THR A 409 -1.12 -10.59 18.75
C THR A 409 -0.34 -9.62 19.62
N LEU A 410 -0.36 -8.34 19.26
CA LEU A 410 0.29 -7.31 20.05
C LEU A 410 -0.49 -7.05 21.35
N PRO A 411 0.19 -6.62 22.42
CA PRO A 411 -0.47 -6.22 23.66
C PRO A 411 -1.56 -5.16 23.45
N GLU A 412 -2.55 -5.14 24.33
CA GLU A 412 -3.63 -4.15 24.30
C GLU A 412 -3.10 -2.70 24.29
N GLY A 413 -3.66 -1.88 23.41
CA GLY A 413 -3.25 -0.49 23.15
C GLY A 413 -2.00 -0.38 22.27
N GLN A 414 -1.59 -1.47 21.63
CA GLN A 414 -0.52 -1.47 20.64
C GLN A 414 -1.08 -1.87 19.28
N PHE A 415 -0.76 -1.08 18.27
CA PHE A 415 -1.27 -1.25 16.91
C PHE A 415 -0.13 -1.15 15.91
N ALA A 416 -0.25 -1.94 14.87
CA ALA A 416 0.68 -1.95 13.75
C ALA A 416 -0.10 -1.84 12.43
N SER A 417 0.56 -2.12 11.32
CA SER A 417 -0.04 -2.14 9.99
C SER A 417 0.78 -3.09 9.12
N GLU A 418 0.85 -2.87 7.82
CA GLU A 418 1.68 -3.65 6.93
C GLU A 418 3.14 -3.78 7.42
N ALA A 419 3.72 -4.97 7.29
CA ALA A 419 5.06 -5.26 7.78
C ALA A 419 5.87 -6.02 6.71
N PRO A 420 6.59 -5.32 5.82
CA PRO A 420 7.37 -5.98 4.77
C PRO A 420 8.45 -6.88 5.32
N PHE A 421 8.79 -7.91 4.55
CA PHE A 421 9.85 -8.83 4.86
C PHE A 421 11.22 -8.21 4.54
N ALA A 422 12.10 -8.20 5.53
CA ALA A 422 13.49 -7.78 5.43
C ALA A 422 14.39 -9.02 5.52
N PRO A 423 15.01 -9.49 4.43
CA PRO A 423 15.90 -10.64 4.47
C PRO A 423 17.14 -10.32 5.31
N ARG A 424 17.68 -11.33 6.00
CA ARG A 424 19.01 -11.21 6.61
C ARG A 424 20.08 -11.03 5.56
N VAL A 425 21.13 -10.33 5.92
CA VAL A 425 22.35 -10.32 5.09
C VAL A 425 22.83 -11.76 4.93
N ASN A 426 23.00 -12.21 3.68
CA ASN A 426 23.32 -13.60 3.31
C ASN A 426 22.24 -14.65 3.69
N ALA A 427 20.97 -14.25 3.73
CA ALA A 427 19.85 -15.18 3.92
C ALA A 427 19.93 -16.37 2.95
N LYS A 428 19.58 -17.56 3.45
CA LYS A 428 19.65 -18.83 2.69
C LYS A 428 18.26 -19.41 2.41
N ASP A 429 17.37 -19.26 3.37
CA ASP A 429 16.01 -19.79 3.30
C ASP A 429 15.02 -18.63 3.00
N GLU A 430 13.84 -18.96 2.51
CA GLU A 430 12.80 -17.98 2.14
C GLU A 430 12.36 -17.16 3.35
N ASP A 431 12.25 -17.78 4.53
CA ASP A 431 11.84 -17.14 5.79
C ASP A 431 13.02 -16.67 6.66
N ASP A 432 14.23 -16.62 6.10
CA ASP A 432 15.43 -16.16 6.80
C ASP A 432 15.51 -14.63 6.80
N GLY A 433 14.75 -14.02 7.68
CA GLY A 433 14.61 -12.58 7.75
C GLY A 433 13.71 -12.12 8.88
N TYR A 434 13.29 -10.87 8.77
CA TYR A 434 12.46 -10.20 9.76
C TYR A 434 11.23 -9.58 9.09
N LEU A 435 10.06 -9.57 9.77
CA LEU A 435 9.06 -8.54 9.48
C LEU A 435 9.48 -7.26 10.20
N VAL A 436 9.42 -6.15 9.48
CA VAL A 436 9.72 -4.81 10.02
C VAL A 436 8.43 -4.01 10.06
N THR A 437 8.08 -3.47 11.23
CA THR A 437 6.87 -2.67 11.37
C THR A 437 7.04 -1.53 12.34
N PHE A 438 6.27 -0.46 12.17
CA PHE A 438 6.05 0.51 13.23
C PHE A 438 4.89 0.09 14.10
N ILE A 439 5.07 0.15 15.41
CA ILE A 439 4.03 -0.08 16.41
C ILE A 439 3.68 1.26 17.05
N ILE A 440 2.40 1.60 17.05
CA ILE A 440 1.85 2.72 17.81
C ILE A 440 1.50 2.19 19.19
N ASN A 441 2.01 2.81 20.23
CA ASN A 441 1.79 2.42 21.61
C ASN A 441 1.04 3.54 22.36
N GLU A 442 -0.28 3.40 22.49
CA GLU A 442 -1.13 4.39 23.14
C GLU A 442 -0.79 4.61 24.61
N LYS A 443 -0.28 3.57 25.30
CA LYS A 443 0.09 3.68 26.71
C LYS A 443 1.26 4.61 26.95
N THR A 444 2.17 4.68 25.98
CA THR A 444 3.35 5.57 26.06
C THR A 444 3.18 6.87 25.29
N GLY A 445 2.16 6.96 24.42
CA GLY A 445 1.98 8.08 23.49
C GLY A 445 3.12 8.20 22.47
N LYS A 446 3.82 7.08 22.17
CA LYS A 446 4.93 7.03 21.21
C LYS A 446 4.79 5.86 20.27
N SER A 447 5.53 5.92 19.18
CA SER A 447 5.68 4.77 18.30
C SER A 447 7.04 4.12 18.47
N GLU A 448 7.16 2.93 17.93
CA GLU A 448 8.34 2.09 18.00
C GLU A 448 8.56 1.46 16.62
N VAL A 449 9.80 1.20 16.23
CA VAL A 449 10.09 0.25 15.17
C VAL A 449 10.39 -1.10 15.78
N ALA A 450 9.74 -2.16 15.27
CA ALA A 450 9.86 -3.51 15.77
C ALA A 450 10.31 -4.48 14.67
N LEU A 451 11.09 -5.48 15.08
CA LEU A 451 11.55 -6.58 14.24
C LEU A 451 11.00 -7.89 14.78
N ILE A 452 10.34 -8.68 13.93
CA ILE A 452 9.82 -10.02 14.26
C ILE A 452 10.64 -11.02 13.44
N ASP A 453 11.38 -11.90 14.10
CA ASP A 453 12.17 -12.94 13.45
C ASP A 453 11.25 -14.00 12.82
N CYS A 454 11.27 -14.13 11.50
CA CYS A 454 10.35 -15.02 10.79
C CYS A 454 10.57 -16.50 11.06
N LYS A 455 11.77 -16.94 11.48
CA LYS A 455 12.03 -18.31 11.92
C LYS A 455 11.57 -18.58 13.35
N ARG A 456 11.44 -17.53 14.16
CA ARG A 456 10.94 -17.60 15.55
C ARG A 456 9.64 -16.81 15.69
N PHE A 457 8.82 -16.81 14.66
CA PHE A 457 7.67 -15.93 14.52
C PHE A 457 6.73 -15.91 15.74
N ALA A 458 6.46 -17.09 16.33
CA ALA A 458 5.57 -17.22 17.47
C ALA A 458 6.07 -16.53 18.76
N GLU A 459 7.36 -16.17 18.83
CA GLU A 459 7.93 -15.45 19.97
C GLU A 459 7.58 -13.95 19.98
N GLY A 460 7.07 -13.43 18.84
CA GLY A 460 6.76 -12.00 18.68
C GLY A 460 8.01 -11.15 18.37
N PRO A 461 7.96 -9.83 18.63
CA PRO A 461 9.09 -8.94 18.35
C PRO A 461 10.35 -9.32 19.13
N VAL A 462 11.47 -9.47 18.43
CA VAL A 462 12.80 -9.75 19.00
C VAL A 462 13.62 -8.49 19.26
N CYS A 463 13.20 -7.38 18.70
CA CYS A 463 13.79 -6.06 18.90
C CYS A 463 12.72 -4.99 18.82
N ARG A 464 12.75 -4.03 19.75
CA ARG A 464 11.85 -2.88 19.78
C ARG A 464 12.66 -1.60 20.07
N VAL A 465 12.50 -0.59 19.25
CA VAL A 465 13.25 0.66 19.34
C VAL A 465 12.27 1.84 19.32
N GLN A 466 12.37 2.69 20.34
CA GLN A 466 11.46 3.83 20.52
C GLN A 466 11.73 4.94 19.50
N LEU A 467 10.66 5.43 18.87
CA LEU A 467 10.67 6.62 18.03
C LEU A 467 10.51 7.90 18.88
N PRO A 468 10.90 9.09 18.34
CA PRO A 468 10.85 10.36 19.10
C PRO A 468 9.42 10.79 19.45
N HIS A 469 8.44 10.42 18.65
CA HIS A 469 7.05 10.82 18.77
C HIS A 469 6.08 9.67 18.37
N GLN A 470 4.78 9.87 18.56
CA GLN A 470 3.76 9.03 17.96
C GLN A 470 3.61 9.41 16.49
N MET A 471 3.58 8.43 15.61
CA MET A 471 3.17 8.58 14.22
C MET A 471 1.67 8.27 14.06
N ALA A 472 1.04 8.81 13.02
CA ALA A 472 -0.30 8.36 12.64
C ALA A 472 -0.26 6.92 12.11
N SER A 473 -1.33 6.17 12.27
CA SER A 473 -1.51 4.92 11.55
C SER A 473 -1.45 5.18 10.04
N GLY A 474 -0.99 4.21 9.30
CA GLY A 474 -0.79 4.32 7.85
C GLY A 474 -1.23 3.07 7.12
N THR A 475 -1.03 3.09 5.82
CA THR A 475 -1.41 2.00 4.94
C THR A 475 -0.16 1.20 4.52
N HIS A 476 0.50 1.59 3.44
CA HIS A 476 1.50 0.76 2.79
C HIS A 476 2.93 1.12 3.18
N SER A 477 3.77 0.12 3.01
CA SER A 477 5.18 0.20 3.35
C SER A 477 6.00 -0.69 2.43
N CYS A 478 7.29 -0.44 2.34
CA CYS A 478 8.22 -1.32 1.65
C CYS A 478 9.51 -1.49 2.44
N TRP A 479 10.22 -2.56 2.12
CA TRP A 479 11.61 -2.76 2.48
C TRP A 479 12.47 -2.70 1.23
N ALA A 480 13.60 -2.00 1.30
CA ALA A 480 14.63 -2.06 0.28
C ALA A 480 15.96 -2.49 0.90
N ASN A 481 16.54 -3.58 0.41
CA ASN A 481 17.83 -4.07 0.87
C ASN A 481 18.92 -3.07 0.53
N GLY A 482 19.82 -2.80 1.48
CA GLY A 482 20.90 -1.86 1.29
C GLY A 482 21.78 -2.17 0.06
N ALA A 483 22.04 -3.44 -0.22
CA ALA A 483 22.77 -3.85 -1.42
C ALA A 483 22.02 -3.56 -2.73
N ASP A 484 20.69 -3.60 -2.72
CA ASP A 484 19.88 -3.51 -3.93
C ASP A 484 19.68 -2.06 -4.40
N PHE A 485 19.64 -1.09 -3.51
CA PHE A 485 19.46 0.33 -3.88
C PHE A 485 20.76 1.16 -3.83
N ARG A 486 21.88 0.58 -3.40
CA ARG A 486 23.22 1.18 -3.51
C ARG A 486 23.84 0.92 -4.88
N ASP A 487 25.02 1.48 -5.10
CA ASP A 487 25.76 1.44 -6.35
C ASP A 487 25.74 0.04 -7.02
N GLY A 488 25.10 -0.03 -8.19
CA GLY A 488 25.02 -1.24 -8.99
C GLY A 488 23.96 -2.27 -8.56
N GLY A 489 23.21 -2.03 -7.50
CA GLY A 489 22.10 -2.91 -7.08
C GLY A 489 20.90 -2.86 -8.03
N VAL A 490 19.99 -3.83 -7.94
CA VAL A 490 18.85 -3.99 -8.85
C VAL A 490 17.85 -2.84 -8.74
N LEU A 491 17.70 -2.26 -7.54
CA LEU A 491 16.84 -1.10 -7.26
C LEU A 491 17.58 0.25 -7.42
N ALA A 492 18.90 0.22 -7.65
CA ALA A 492 19.66 1.42 -7.99
C ALA A 492 19.45 1.76 -9.47
N ARG A 493 19.55 3.05 -9.79
CA ARG A 493 19.65 3.46 -11.21
C ARG A 493 20.91 2.83 -11.79
N ALA A 494 20.80 2.17 -12.96
CA ALA A 494 21.97 1.67 -13.65
C ALA A 494 22.95 2.83 -13.90
N ALA A 495 24.23 2.62 -13.60
CA ALA A 495 25.26 3.58 -13.94
C ALA A 495 25.15 3.89 -15.45
N MET A 496 25.01 5.17 -15.80
CA MET A 496 25.06 5.56 -17.20
C MET A 496 26.44 5.14 -17.70
N GLY A 497 26.47 4.19 -18.63
CA GLY A 497 27.69 3.79 -19.30
C GLY A 497 28.34 5.06 -19.88
N GLY A 498 29.57 5.33 -19.46
CA GLY A 498 30.36 6.45 -19.93
C GLY A 498 30.72 6.32 -21.40
#